data_d5277953f437e4511b81fdcc50af8efb
#
_entry.id   d5277953f437e4511b81fdcc50af8efb
#
_cell.length_a   1.000
_cell.length_b   1.000
_cell.length_c   1.000
_cell.angle_alpha   90.00
_cell.angle_beta   90.00
_cell.angle_gamma   90.00
#
_symmetry.space_group_name_H-M   'P 1'
#
loop_
_entity.id
_entity.type
_entity.pdbx_description
1 polymer ?
#
loop_
_entity_poly.entity_id
_entity_poly.type
_entity_poly.pdbx_seq_one_letter_code
_entity_poly.pdbx_strand_id
1 'polypeptide(L)'
;MIFRDNQSIYLQIAERICDEILENKFPPGERIPSIREYAALVEVNANTVVRSYEWLQQQEIIFNKRGIGYYVSPEGKHHIKAIRRERFFNDELPLFFNRLYTLGISVEEIDTRYAEYLSKYLNK
;
A
#
# COMPACT_ATOMS: atom_id res chain seq x y z
N MET A 1 -12.44 -10.98 -0.75
CA MET A 1 -11.00 -10.61 -0.75
C MET A 1 -10.16 -11.87 -0.80
N ILE A 2 -9.12 -11.88 -1.64
CA ILE A 2 -8.19 -13.01 -1.75
C ILE A 2 -6.95 -12.73 -0.93
N PHE A 3 -6.58 -13.67 -0.05
CA PHE A 3 -5.44 -13.49 0.85
C PHE A 3 -4.21 -14.22 0.32
N ARG A 4 -3.04 -13.62 0.56
CA ARG A 4 -1.75 -14.23 0.22
C ARG A 4 -1.29 -15.10 1.39
N ASP A 5 -0.69 -16.25 1.09
CA ASP A 5 -0.25 -17.20 2.13
C ASP A 5 0.91 -16.69 2.96
N ASN A 6 1.77 -15.81 2.39
CA ASN A 6 3.02 -15.37 3.01
C ASN A 6 2.92 -14.04 3.75
N GLN A 7 1.72 -13.52 3.95
CA GLN A 7 1.50 -12.26 4.64
C GLN A 7 0.31 -12.37 5.58
N SER A 8 0.40 -11.80 6.77
CA SER A 8 -0.70 -11.81 7.72
C SER A 8 -1.93 -11.09 7.15
N ILE A 9 -3.11 -11.58 7.54
CA ILE A 9 -4.37 -11.02 7.04
C ILE A 9 -4.51 -9.55 7.39
N TYR A 10 -4.11 -9.16 8.62
CA TYR A 10 -4.26 -7.75 9.01
C TYR A 10 -3.43 -6.80 8.15
N LEU A 11 -2.23 -7.24 7.71
CA LEU A 11 -1.41 -6.42 6.80
C LEU A 11 -2.00 -6.34 5.41
N GLN A 12 -2.60 -7.44 4.92
CA GLN A 12 -3.28 -7.42 3.62
C GLN A 12 -4.46 -6.45 3.62
N ILE A 13 -5.19 -6.41 4.73
CA ILE A 13 -6.30 -5.46 4.89
C ILE A 13 -5.76 -4.02 4.94
N ALA A 14 -4.68 -3.79 5.69
CA ALA A 14 -4.04 -2.47 5.75
C ALA A 14 -3.57 -2.03 4.36
N GLU A 15 -2.97 -2.93 3.58
CA GLU A 15 -2.55 -2.65 2.20
C GLU A 15 -3.72 -2.30 1.30
N ARG A 16 -4.85 -2.99 1.46
CA ARG A 16 -6.08 -2.68 0.71
C ARG A 16 -6.58 -1.27 1.03
N ILE A 17 -6.57 -0.90 2.31
CA ILE A 17 -6.97 0.45 2.72
C ILE A 17 -6.01 1.49 2.14
N CYS A 18 -4.70 1.19 2.12
CA CYS A 18 -3.72 2.06 1.48
C CYS A 18 -4.04 2.28 0.00
N ASP A 19 -4.39 1.22 -0.72
CA ASP A 19 -4.79 1.33 -2.13
C ASP A 19 -6.02 2.23 -2.28
N GLU A 20 -7.00 2.06 -1.41
CA GLU A 20 -8.22 2.85 -1.44
C GLU A 20 -7.94 4.33 -1.17
N ILE A 21 -6.99 4.61 -0.27
CA ILE A 21 -6.55 5.99 -0.01
C ILE A 21 -5.83 6.56 -1.24
N LEU A 22 -4.91 5.81 -1.84
CA LEU A 22 -4.18 6.27 -3.03
C LEU A 22 -5.12 6.51 -4.22
N GLU A 23 -6.20 5.75 -4.33
CA GLU A 23 -7.19 5.87 -5.39
C GLU A 23 -8.25 6.95 -5.11
N ASN A 24 -8.12 7.66 -4.00
CA ASN A 24 -9.07 8.68 -3.55
C ASN A 24 -10.46 8.15 -3.22
N LYS A 25 -10.59 6.86 -2.97
CA LYS A 25 -11.80 6.30 -2.41
C LYS A 25 -12.02 6.83 -0.99
N PHE A 26 -10.90 7.01 -0.27
CA PHE A 26 -10.86 7.69 1.02
C PHE A 26 -9.92 8.90 0.89
N PRO A 27 -10.45 10.09 0.56
CA PRO A 27 -9.62 11.28 0.35
C PRO A 27 -8.93 11.78 1.62
N PRO A 28 -7.81 12.52 1.48
CA PRO A 28 -7.13 13.11 2.64
C PRO A 28 -8.06 13.93 3.51
N GLY A 29 -7.95 13.74 4.83
CA GLY A 29 -8.74 14.49 5.80
C GLY A 29 -10.16 13.98 5.99
N GLU A 30 -10.61 13.03 5.17
CA GLU A 30 -11.97 12.50 5.27
C GLU A 30 -12.05 11.23 6.10
N ARG A 31 -13.25 10.96 6.58
CA ARG A 31 -13.53 9.80 7.43
C ARG A 31 -13.51 8.51 6.61
N ILE A 32 -12.91 7.46 7.20
CA ILE A 32 -12.99 6.11 6.64
C ILE A 32 -14.02 5.30 7.44
N PRO A 33 -14.45 4.14 6.93
CA PRO A 33 -15.39 3.30 7.67
C PRO A 33 -14.87 2.93 9.05
N SER A 34 -15.80 2.75 10.00
CA SER A 34 -15.44 2.23 11.32
C SER A 34 -14.88 0.82 11.19
N ILE A 35 -14.23 0.34 12.24
CA ILE A 35 -13.69 -1.03 12.28
C ILE A 35 -14.80 -2.05 11.97
N ARG A 36 -15.97 -1.90 12.60
CA ARG A 36 -17.10 -2.81 12.37
C ARG A 36 -17.62 -2.75 10.95
N GLU A 37 -17.76 -1.53 10.43
CA GLU A 37 -18.20 -1.34 9.03
C GLU A 37 -17.24 -1.98 8.05
N TYR A 38 -15.94 -1.77 8.24
CA TYR A 38 -14.94 -2.33 7.33
C TYR A 38 -14.85 -3.84 7.45
N ALA A 39 -14.94 -4.38 8.67
CA ALA A 39 -14.95 -5.82 8.91
C ALA A 39 -16.10 -6.50 8.19
N ALA A 40 -17.30 -5.89 8.24
CA ALA A 40 -18.46 -6.40 7.54
C ALA A 40 -18.27 -6.33 6.03
N LEU A 41 -17.69 -5.24 5.55
CA LEU A 41 -17.46 -5.02 4.12
C LEU A 41 -16.54 -6.07 3.50
N VAL A 42 -15.46 -6.42 4.20
CA VAL A 42 -14.47 -7.39 3.69
C VAL A 42 -14.65 -8.79 4.27
N GLU A 43 -15.68 -8.98 5.09
CA GLU A 43 -16.06 -10.28 5.65
C GLU A 43 -14.94 -10.95 6.46
N VAL A 44 -14.34 -10.18 7.37
CA VAL A 44 -13.31 -10.69 8.29
C VAL A 44 -13.66 -10.34 9.73
N ASN A 45 -12.96 -10.99 10.66
CA ASN A 45 -13.14 -10.73 12.09
C ASN A 45 -12.75 -9.30 12.43
N ALA A 46 -13.57 -8.63 13.25
CA ALA A 46 -13.33 -7.26 13.67
C ALA A 46 -11.97 -7.10 14.37
N ASN A 47 -11.54 -8.10 15.13
CA ASN A 47 -10.23 -8.04 15.81
C ASN A 47 -9.07 -7.95 14.82
N THR A 48 -9.22 -8.58 13.65
CA THR A 48 -8.21 -8.48 12.58
C THR A 48 -8.15 -7.05 12.04
N VAL A 49 -9.32 -6.43 11.86
CA VAL A 49 -9.39 -5.05 11.37
C VAL A 49 -8.84 -4.07 12.42
N VAL A 50 -9.06 -4.34 13.71
CA VAL A 50 -8.44 -3.55 14.79
C VAL A 50 -6.92 -3.50 14.60
N ARG A 51 -6.29 -4.65 14.35
CA ARG A 51 -4.84 -4.71 14.12
C ARG A 51 -4.42 -3.93 12.88
N SER A 52 -5.23 -3.99 11.83
CA SER A 52 -4.98 -3.22 10.60
C SER A 52 -5.01 -1.72 10.88
N TYR A 53 -6.02 -1.25 11.60
CA TYR A 53 -6.15 0.17 11.93
C TYR A 53 -5.04 0.63 12.87
N GLU A 54 -4.63 -0.20 13.82
CA GLU A 54 -3.50 0.09 14.70
C GLU A 54 -2.22 0.29 13.89
N TRP A 55 -1.96 -0.60 12.93
CA TRP A 55 -0.79 -0.49 12.06
C TRP A 55 -0.84 0.81 11.24
N LEU A 56 -2.01 1.11 10.65
CA LEU A 56 -2.18 2.33 9.86
C LEU A 56 -1.96 3.60 10.71
N GLN A 57 -2.40 3.57 11.97
CA GLN A 57 -2.16 4.68 12.90
C GLN A 57 -0.69 4.81 13.27
N GLN A 58 0.00 3.70 13.51
CA GLN A 58 1.43 3.69 13.81
C GLN A 58 2.24 4.27 12.66
N GLN A 59 1.80 4.04 11.43
CA GLN A 59 2.45 4.57 10.23
C GLN A 59 1.98 6.00 9.90
N GLU A 60 1.11 6.55 10.72
CA GLU A 60 0.58 7.91 10.54
C GLU A 60 -0.20 8.09 9.24
N ILE A 61 -0.78 7.00 8.74
CA ILE A 61 -1.61 7.01 7.52
C ILE A 61 -3.03 7.44 7.87
N ILE A 62 -3.54 7.01 9.01
CA ILE A 62 -4.84 7.41 9.55
C ILE A 62 -4.66 7.90 10.97
N PHE A 63 -5.66 8.63 11.45
CA PHE A 63 -5.70 9.05 12.85
C PHE A 63 -7.10 8.86 13.40
N ASN A 64 -7.19 8.68 14.71
CA ASN A 64 -8.46 8.51 15.41
C ASN A 64 -8.87 9.83 16.04
N LYS A 65 -10.05 10.32 15.67
CA LYS A 65 -10.68 11.42 16.39
C LYS A 65 -11.54 10.78 17.48
N ARG A 66 -11.09 10.92 18.70
CA ARG A 66 -11.72 10.30 19.86
C ARG A 66 -13.23 10.58 19.92
N GLY A 67 -14.02 9.50 19.95
CA GLY A 67 -15.47 9.58 20.00
C GLY A 67 -16.16 9.89 18.69
N ILE A 68 -15.40 10.09 17.60
CA ILE A 68 -15.95 10.44 16.29
C ILE A 68 -15.64 9.37 15.24
N GLY A 69 -14.38 8.95 15.13
CA GLY A 69 -13.99 7.91 14.18
C GLY A 69 -12.58 8.08 13.65
N TYR A 70 -12.30 7.32 12.59
CA TYR A 70 -10.98 7.30 11.94
C TYR A 70 -11.00 8.13 10.66
N TYR A 71 -9.91 8.83 10.43
CA TYR A 71 -9.77 9.77 9.32
C TYR A 71 -8.44 9.55 8.62
N VAL A 72 -8.40 9.81 7.32
CA VAL A 72 -7.15 9.80 6.55
C VAL A 72 -6.32 11.00 6.96
N SER A 73 -5.05 10.76 7.33
CA SER A 73 -4.12 11.85 7.66
C SER A 73 -3.89 12.72 6.42
N PRO A 74 -3.72 14.04 6.58
CA PRO A 74 -3.42 14.90 5.43
C PRO A 74 -2.21 14.43 4.64
N GLU A 75 -1.20 13.88 5.32
CA GLU A 75 0.03 13.36 4.72
C GLU A 75 -0.02 11.85 4.47
N GLY A 76 -1.22 11.23 4.59
CA GLY A 76 -1.38 9.79 4.48
C GLY A 76 -0.83 9.19 3.20
N LYS A 77 -1.13 9.80 2.05
CA LYS A 77 -0.61 9.33 0.75
C LYS A 77 0.92 9.37 0.69
N HIS A 78 1.50 10.42 1.23
CA HIS A 78 2.96 10.57 1.28
C HIS A 78 3.58 9.45 2.13
N HIS A 79 3.00 9.17 3.29
CA HIS A 79 3.50 8.09 4.17
C HIS A 79 3.37 6.72 3.50
N ILE A 80 2.26 6.46 2.82
CA ILE A 80 2.07 5.19 2.08
C ILE A 80 3.16 5.01 1.03
N LYS A 81 3.39 6.05 0.22
CA LYS A 81 4.40 6.00 -0.84
C LYS A 81 5.80 5.79 -0.28
N ALA A 82 6.12 6.47 0.83
CA ALA A 82 7.43 6.32 1.47
C ALA A 82 7.66 4.89 1.96
N ILE A 83 6.66 4.28 2.60
CA ILE A 83 6.73 2.89 3.08
C ILE A 83 6.91 1.92 1.92
N ARG A 84 6.11 2.08 0.86
CA ARG A 84 6.16 1.19 -0.31
C ARG A 84 7.47 1.35 -1.08
N ARG A 85 7.97 2.59 -1.16
CA ARG A 85 9.24 2.89 -1.82
C ARG A 85 10.39 2.21 -1.08
N GLU A 86 10.41 2.30 0.25
CA GLU A 86 11.44 1.66 1.06
C GLU A 86 11.38 0.14 0.93
N ARG A 87 10.20 -0.44 0.97
CA ARG A 87 10.01 -1.89 0.80
C ARG A 87 10.50 -2.34 -0.58
N PHE A 88 10.19 -1.58 -1.61
CA PHE A 88 10.65 -1.89 -2.97
C PHE A 88 12.17 -1.94 -3.04
N PHE A 89 12.86 -0.91 -2.53
CA PHE A 89 14.31 -0.84 -2.58
C PHE A 89 14.99 -1.91 -1.73
N ASN A 90 14.41 -2.26 -0.59
CA ASN A 90 15.02 -3.22 0.33
C ASN A 90 14.72 -4.67 -0.02
N ASP A 91 13.53 -4.96 -0.52
CA ASP A 91 13.06 -6.34 -0.71
C ASP A 91 12.99 -6.76 -2.18
N GLU A 92 12.45 -5.92 -3.04
CA GLU A 92 12.24 -6.29 -4.45
C GLU A 92 13.44 -6.01 -5.34
N LEU A 93 14.08 -4.87 -5.15
CA LEU A 93 15.18 -4.45 -6.02
C LEU A 93 16.39 -5.39 -5.97
N PRO A 94 16.82 -5.89 -4.79
CA PRO A 94 17.93 -6.85 -4.76
C PRO A 94 17.64 -8.13 -5.54
N LEU A 95 16.41 -8.63 -5.50
CA LEU A 95 16.00 -9.79 -6.29
C LEU A 95 16.05 -9.49 -7.78
N PHE A 96 15.61 -8.31 -8.17
CA PHE A 96 15.67 -7.84 -9.55
C PHE A 96 17.12 -7.75 -10.03
N PHE A 97 18.01 -7.20 -9.23
CA PHE A 97 19.43 -7.12 -9.55
C PHE A 97 20.05 -8.50 -9.76
N ASN A 98 19.70 -9.46 -8.90
CA ASN A 98 20.19 -10.82 -9.04
C ASN A 98 19.75 -11.43 -10.37
N ARG A 99 18.51 -11.18 -10.78
CA ARG A 99 18.01 -11.66 -12.08
C ARG A 99 18.72 -11.01 -13.25
N LEU A 100 18.99 -9.71 -13.17
CA LEU A 100 19.78 -9.03 -14.21
C LEU A 100 21.15 -9.69 -14.37
N TYR A 101 21.81 -9.94 -13.23
CA TYR A 101 23.14 -10.54 -13.24
C TYR A 101 23.11 -11.96 -13.81
N THR A 102 22.19 -12.80 -13.32
CA THR A 102 22.15 -14.21 -13.75
C THR A 102 21.70 -14.39 -15.19
N LEU A 103 20.92 -13.47 -15.73
CA LEU A 103 20.46 -13.52 -17.12
C LEU A 103 21.37 -12.75 -18.08
N GLY A 104 22.40 -12.09 -17.57
CA GLY A 104 23.32 -11.31 -18.40
C GLY A 104 22.69 -10.07 -19.01
N ILE A 105 21.72 -9.47 -18.32
CA ILE A 105 21.02 -8.27 -18.81
C ILE A 105 21.77 -7.03 -18.32
N SER A 106 22.10 -6.12 -19.25
CA SER A 106 22.80 -4.87 -18.91
C SER A 106 21.83 -3.81 -18.38
N VAL A 107 22.39 -2.85 -17.65
CA VAL A 107 21.60 -1.70 -17.18
C VAL A 107 21.11 -0.88 -18.38
N GLU A 108 21.90 -0.79 -19.44
CA GLU A 108 21.54 -0.06 -20.65
C GLU A 108 20.28 -0.65 -21.29
N GLU A 109 20.15 -1.98 -21.31
CA GLU A 109 18.95 -2.63 -21.83
C GLU A 109 17.73 -2.31 -20.96
N ILE A 110 17.90 -2.27 -19.64
CA ILE A 110 16.82 -1.90 -18.72
C ILE A 110 16.42 -0.44 -18.92
N ASP A 111 17.39 0.45 -19.09
CA ASP A 111 17.11 1.87 -19.36
C ASP A 111 16.23 2.03 -20.61
N THR A 112 16.60 1.33 -21.69
CA THR A 112 15.85 1.37 -22.94
C THR A 112 14.42 0.88 -22.76
N ARG A 113 14.26 -0.24 -22.09
CA ARG A 113 12.92 -0.82 -21.86
C ARG A 113 12.07 0.04 -20.94
N TYR A 114 12.68 0.66 -19.93
CA TYR A 114 11.99 1.56 -19.03
C TYR A 114 11.51 2.82 -19.77
N ALA A 115 12.35 3.38 -20.62
CA ALA A 115 11.97 4.53 -21.44
C ALA A 115 10.79 4.20 -22.35
N GLU A 116 10.80 3.02 -22.98
CA GLU A 116 9.69 2.55 -23.81
C GLU A 116 8.39 2.40 -23.00
N TYR A 117 8.51 1.83 -21.82
CA TYR A 117 7.37 1.67 -20.91
C TYR A 117 6.76 3.02 -20.56
N LEU A 118 7.59 3.98 -20.15
CA LEU A 118 7.13 5.33 -19.81
C LEU A 118 6.45 6.00 -21.00
N SER A 119 7.01 5.84 -22.19
CA SER A 119 6.43 6.41 -23.41
C SER A 119 5.01 5.91 -23.65
N LYS A 120 4.77 4.61 -23.44
CA LYS A 120 3.44 4.02 -23.59
C LYS A 120 2.45 4.55 -22.54
N TYR A 121 2.91 4.73 -21.31
CA TYR A 121 2.05 5.18 -20.22
C TYR A 121 1.78 6.67 -20.24
N LEU A 122 2.78 7.48 -20.60
CA LEU A 122 2.64 8.94 -20.62
C LEU A 122 1.87 9.46 -21.83
N ASN A 123 1.78 8.67 -22.89
CA ASN A 123 1.08 9.05 -24.11
C ASN A 123 -0.36 8.52 -24.21
N LYS A 124 -0.90 8.05 -23.10
CA LYS A 124 -2.30 7.60 -23.03
C LYS A 124 -3.23 8.74 -22.71
#